data_e391a580e0bf2161f4800522302660dc
#
_entry.id   e391a580e0bf2161f4800522302660dc
#
_cell.length_a   1.000
_cell.length_b   1.000
_cell.length_c   1.000
_cell.angle_alpha   90.00
_cell.angle_beta   90.00
_cell.angle_gamma   90.00
#
_symmetry.space_group_name_H-M   'P 1'
#
loop_
_entity.id
_entity.type
_entity.pdbx_description
1 polymer ?
#
loop_
_entity_poly.entity_id
_entity_poly.type
_entity_poly.pdbx_seq_one_letter_code
_entity_poly.pdbx_strand_id
1 'polypeptide(L)'
;MTTQNQTDNQTTSRRSLFQAEFNNESLSNAEIINKRRVINGYDDGLMQVSPLKHPWAREIFKNMQRNNWVAEEVPFQKDKEQWESGALTDQEKDTFLRALAFASNLDGLLVHSLSEIIKPSITSPEVSLAIARQIYEECLHVDSYSVMIEAVGLDPEDVYGLYRRDKSLYYKNKRVWESMFKIKRHNFDTQNTEDAKLFLEACTTNLIFEGIFFFSAFLVFYNFGRHKKMPGSKEMIQFINRDEDLHVQLFVNIINEIKREQPELWTQAVQDKMAQNIVDAVQMEYEWGCSCIGDGILGITPDTLKEYIQFIGDLRLTAIGLPKVFNTKNPFPWIDEFTQGNMIEVNFFEGTVREYQTGSLEW
;
A
#
# COMPACT_ATOMS: atom_id res chain seq x y z
N MET A 1 -55.52 4.84 -13.29
CA MET A 1 -54.30 4.61 -14.09
C MET A 1 -53.34 5.72 -13.73
N THR A 2 -52.51 5.47 -12.76
CA THR A 2 -51.52 6.40 -12.23
C THR A 2 -50.14 5.86 -12.65
N THR A 3 -49.58 6.52 -13.65
CA THR A 3 -48.22 6.28 -14.11
C THR A 3 -47.22 6.74 -13.03
N GLN A 4 -46.60 5.78 -12.37
CA GLN A 4 -45.43 6.02 -11.53
C GLN A 4 -44.26 6.39 -12.43
N ASN A 5 -43.82 7.65 -12.35
CA ASN A 5 -42.51 8.09 -12.80
C ASN A 5 -41.48 7.45 -11.88
N GLN A 6 -40.83 6.39 -12.34
CA GLN A 6 -39.54 5.96 -11.80
C GLN A 6 -38.48 6.96 -12.24
N THR A 7 -38.14 7.88 -11.37
CA THR A 7 -36.89 8.65 -11.48
C THR A 7 -35.73 7.70 -11.25
N ASP A 8 -35.08 7.32 -12.35
CA ASP A 8 -33.77 6.69 -12.34
C ASP A 8 -32.78 7.61 -11.60
N ASN A 9 -32.51 7.32 -10.33
CA ASN A 9 -31.38 7.83 -9.61
C ASN A 9 -30.12 7.11 -10.14
N GLN A 10 -29.63 7.53 -11.30
CA GLN A 10 -28.30 7.16 -11.77
C GLN A 10 -27.28 7.82 -10.86
N THR A 11 -26.62 7.01 -10.06
CA THR A 11 -25.40 7.35 -9.32
C THR A 11 -24.41 8.00 -10.27
N THR A 12 -24.07 9.25 -10.00
CA THR A 12 -23.15 10.09 -10.78
C THR A 12 -21.69 9.71 -10.51
N SER A 13 -21.32 8.45 -10.74
CA SER A 13 -19.91 8.09 -10.84
C SER A 13 -19.46 8.23 -12.29
N ARG A 14 -18.52 9.13 -12.54
CA ARG A 14 -17.87 9.38 -13.84
C ARG A 14 -18.85 9.66 -14.97
N ARG A 15 -19.22 10.92 -15.14
CA ARG A 15 -19.87 11.37 -16.38
C ARG A 15 -18.86 11.23 -17.51
N SER A 16 -18.96 10.14 -18.26
CA SER A 16 -18.27 10.02 -19.54
C SER A 16 -18.71 11.17 -20.46
N LEU A 17 -17.78 11.74 -21.21
CA LEU A 17 -18.06 12.69 -22.28
C LEU A 17 -19.19 12.19 -23.22
N PHE A 18 -19.30 10.87 -23.40
CA PHE A 18 -20.30 10.21 -24.22
C PHE A 18 -21.70 10.10 -23.59
N GLN A 19 -21.87 10.50 -22.32
CA GLN A 19 -23.19 10.59 -21.67
C GLN A 19 -23.81 11.98 -21.83
N ALA A 20 -23.03 12.99 -22.23
CA ALA A 20 -23.54 14.32 -22.56
C ALA A 20 -23.88 14.40 -24.06
N GLU A 21 -24.85 15.26 -24.42
CA GLU A 21 -25.04 15.61 -25.81
C GLU A 21 -23.78 16.27 -26.37
N PHE A 22 -23.48 16.01 -27.65
CA PHE A 22 -22.34 16.62 -28.31
C PHE A 22 -22.47 18.16 -28.23
N ASN A 23 -21.47 18.77 -27.60
CA ASN A 23 -21.25 20.20 -27.66
C ASN A 23 -19.88 20.47 -28.30
N ASN A 24 -19.76 21.56 -29.01
CA ASN A 24 -18.50 21.95 -29.68
C ASN A 24 -17.63 22.81 -28.75
N GLU A 25 -17.56 22.46 -27.46
CA GLU A 25 -16.72 23.18 -26.50
C GLU A 25 -15.27 22.70 -26.60
N SER A 26 -14.37 23.66 -26.71
CA SER A 26 -12.90 23.42 -26.63
C SER A 26 -12.38 23.95 -25.32
N LEU A 27 -11.76 23.08 -24.53
CA LEU A 27 -11.05 23.48 -23.31
C LEU A 27 -9.56 23.67 -23.60
N SER A 28 -9.03 24.79 -23.14
CA SER A 28 -7.57 25.01 -23.14
C SER A 28 -6.87 24.08 -22.14
N ASN A 29 -5.57 23.83 -22.32
CA ASN A 29 -4.78 23.05 -21.37
C ASN A 29 -4.83 23.61 -19.94
N ALA A 30 -4.86 24.93 -19.80
CA ALA A 30 -4.96 25.60 -18.50
C ALA A 30 -6.30 25.30 -17.81
N GLU A 31 -7.41 25.32 -18.56
CA GLU A 31 -8.73 25.00 -18.02
C GLU A 31 -8.81 23.53 -17.59
N ILE A 32 -8.27 22.61 -18.39
CA ILE A 32 -8.20 21.18 -18.04
C ILE A 32 -7.42 20.99 -16.75
N ILE A 33 -6.20 21.56 -16.66
CA ILE A 33 -5.36 21.47 -15.45
C ILE A 33 -6.09 22.06 -14.23
N ASN A 34 -6.75 23.20 -14.38
CA ASN A 34 -7.46 23.85 -13.27
C ASN A 34 -8.67 23.06 -12.78
N LYS A 35 -9.32 22.29 -13.65
CA LYS A 35 -10.48 21.45 -13.31
C LYS A 35 -10.11 20.07 -12.75
N ARG A 36 -8.90 19.56 -13.02
CA ARG A 36 -8.45 18.25 -12.52
C ARG A 36 -8.17 18.26 -11.02
N ARG A 37 -8.56 17.19 -10.36
CA ARG A 37 -8.30 16.89 -8.93
C ARG A 37 -8.03 15.40 -8.79
N VAL A 38 -7.45 14.99 -7.67
CA VAL A 38 -7.31 13.56 -7.34
C VAL A 38 -8.67 12.90 -7.26
N ILE A 39 -9.60 13.50 -6.53
CA ILE A 39 -11.02 13.12 -6.47
C ILE A 39 -11.88 14.35 -6.80
N ASN A 40 -13.10 14.13 -7.27
CA ASN A 40 -14.07 15.20 -7.56
C ASN A 40 -13.60 16.20 -8.64
N GLY A 41 -12.62 15.81 -9.45
CA GLY A 41 -12.10 16.61 -10.55
C GLY A 41 -12.80 16.32 -11.87
N TYR A 42 -12.38 17.06 -12.91
CA TYR A 42 -12.78 16.79 -14.28
C TYR A 42 -12.23 15.44 -14.76
N ASP A 43 -13.12 14.57 -15.20
CA ASP A 43 -12.82 13.29 -15.82
C ASP A 43 -13.70 13.13 -17.07
N ASP A 44 -13.08 13.03 -18.25
CA ASP A 44 -13.77 12.79 -19.51
C ASP A 44 -14.04 11.30 -19.78
N GLY A 45 -13.58 10.41 -18.89
CA GLY A 45 -13.70 8.96 -19.03
C GLY A 45 -12.71 8.35 -20.03
N LEU A 46 -11.85 9.16 -20.68
CA LEU A 46 -10.90 8.71 -21.70
C LEU A 46 -9.47 8.49 -21.15
N MET A 47 -9.26 8.82 -19.86
CA MET A 47 -7.97 8.65 -19.19
C MET A 47 -6.80 9.36 -19.89
N GLN A 48 -7.08 10.58 -20.39
CA GLN A 48 -6.07 11.41 -21.06
C GLN A 48 -5.11 12.01 -20.04
N VAL A 49 -3.86 11.57 -20.07
CA VAL A 49 -2.84 11.99 -19.09
C VAL A 49 -2.30 13.39 -19.38
N SER A 50 -2.30 13.82 -20.63
CA SER A 50 -1.80 15.15 -21.03
C SER A 50 -2.97 16.14 -21.22
N PRO A 51 -2.86 17.40 -20.77
CA PRO A 51 -1.75 18.00 -20.00
C PRO A 51 -1.67 17.47 -18.55
N LEU A 52 -0.45 17.42 -17.99
CA LEU A 52 -0.21 16.88 -16.63
C LEU A 52 -0.69 17.84 -15.53
N LYS A 53 -1.47 17.32 -14.59
CA LYS A 53 -1.82 18.00 -13.33
C LYS A 53 -1.02 17.45 -12.14
N HIS A 54 -0.81 16.14 -12.09
CA HIS A 54 -0.15 15.43 -11.00
C HIS A 54 1.13 14.72 -11.50
N PRO A 55 2.20 15.48 -11.82
CA PRO A 55 3.43 14.91 -12.37
C PRO A 55 4.09 13.90 -11.42
N TRP A 56 3.93 14.06 -10.11
CA TRP A 56 4.41 13.13 -9.09
C TRP A 56 3.83 11.72 -9.27
N ALA A 57 2.54 11.60 -9.59
CA ALA A 57 1.90 10.29 -9.80
C ALA A 57 2.45 9.60 -11.06
N ARG A 58 2.68 10.37 -12.11
CA ARG A 58 3.31 9.83 -13.33
C ARG A 58 4.75 9.39 -13.07
N GLU A 59 5.51 10.11 -12.24
CA GLU A 59 6.89 9.72 -11.88
C GLU A 59 6.90 8.42 -11.06
N ILE A 60 6.01 8.29 -10.06
CA ILE A 60 5.83 7.04 -9.32
C ILE A 60 5.50 5.89 -10.28
N PHE A 61 4.53 6.07 -11.19
CA PHE A 61 4.20 5.06 -12.21
C PHE A 61 5.42 4.66 -13.05
N LYS A 62 6.27 5.61 -13.44
CA LYS A 62 7.50 5.35 -14.19
C LYS A 62 8.53 4.59 -13.36
N ASN A 63 8.66 4.89 -12.08
CA ASN A 63 9.54 4.18 -11.17
C ASN A 63 9.08 2.73 -10.97
N MET A 64 7.78 2.50 -10.77
CA MET A 64 7.17 1.17 -10.76
C MET A 64 7.48 0.37 -12.03
N GLN A 65 7.42 1.01 -13.21
CA GLN A 65 7.78 0.37 -14.48
C GLN A 65 9.27 0.00 -14.57
N ARG A 66 10.17 0.85 -14.06
CA ARG A 66 11.62 0.60 -14.04
C ARG A 66 12.00 -0.53 -13.09
N ASN A 67 11.23 -0.70 -12.03
CA ASN A 67 11.42 -1.75 -11.02
C ASN A 67 10.79 -3.10 -11.42
N ASN A 68 10.31 -3.26 -12.63
CA ASN A 68 9.64 -4.50 -13.04
C ASN A 68 10.53 -5.72 -12.83
N TRP A 69 9.95 -6.79 -12.32
CA TRP A 69 10.58 -8.07 -12.04
C TRP A 69 9.57 -9.21 -12.20
N VAL A 70 10.03 -10.44 -12.13
CA VAL A 70 9.19 -11.65 -12.14
C VAL A 70 9.69 -12.64 -11.10
N ALA A 71 8.80 -13.44 -10.54
CA ALA A 71 9.11 -14.35 -9.42
C ALA A 71 10.20 -15.38 -9.76
N GLU A 72 10.29 -15.80 -11.03
CA GLU A 72 11.25 -16.77 -11.53
C GLU A 72 12.70 -16.28 -11.55
N GLU A 73 12.94 -14.98 -11.35
CA GLU A 73 14.30 -14.43 -11.20
C GLU A 73 14.98 -14.85 -9.89
N VAL A 74 14.19 -15.30 -8.92
CA VAL A 74 14.69 -15.62 -7.57
C VAL A 74 15.02 -17.12 -7.43
N PRO A 75 16.27 -17.50 -7.08
CA PRO A 75 16.66 -18.88 -6.89
C PRO A 75 16.33 -19.39 -5.48
N PHE A 76 15.44 -20.38 -5.36
CA PHE A 76 15.04 -20.97 -4.06
C PHE A 76 15.76 -22.29 -3.69
N GLN A 77 16.70 -22.77 -4.48
CA GLN A 77 17.34 -24.07 -4.23
C GLN A 77 17.95 -24.17 -2.83
N LYS A 78 18.61 -23.11 -2.35
CA LYS A 78 19.21 -23.10 -1.01
C LYS A 78 18.15 -23.06 0.10
N ASP A 79 17.04 -22.40 -0.13
CA ASP A 79 15.93 -22.32 0.81
C ASP A 79 15.33 -23.71 1.03
N LYS A 80 15.08 -24.44 -0.05
CA LYS A 80 14.63 -25.84 -0.01
C LYS A 80 15.59 -26.74 0.74
N GLU A 81 16.89 -26.68 0.40
CA GLU A 81 17.92 -27.46 1.09
C GLU A 81 17.95 -27.15 2.59
N GLN A 82 17.86 -25.89 2.99
CA GLN A 82 17.84 -25.49 4.40
C GLN A 82 16.55 -25.92 5.12
N TRP A 83 15.43 -25.89 4.42
CA TRP A 83 14.13 -26.31 4.94
C TRP A 83 14.10 -27.81 5.24
N GLU A 84 14.67 -28.63 4.34
CA GLU A 84 14.67 -30.09 4.42
C GLU A 84 15.78 -30.62 5.36
N SER A 85 16.95 -29.97 5.43
CA SER A 85 18.13 -30.46 6.16
C SER A 85 18.10 -30.25 7.68
N GLY A 86 17.08 -29.55 8.21
CA GLY A 86 17.08 -29.18 9.63
C GLY A 86 18.00 -28.01 10.00
N ALA A 87 18.41 -27.20 9.00
CA ALA A 87 19.18 -25.97 9.24
C ALA A 87 18.35 -24.88 9.97
N LEU A 88 17.02 -25.00 9.95
CA LEU A 88 16.09 -24.18 10.72
C LEU A 88 15.57 -24.98 11.93
N THR A 89 15.48 -24.31 13.07
CA THR A 89 14.76 -24.84 14.24
C THR A 89 13.25 -24.85 13.99
N ASP A 90 12.50 -25.62 14.79
CA ASP A 90 11.03 -25.66 14.68
C ASP A 90 10.42 -24.28 14.92
N GLN A 91 10.95 -23.47 15.83
CA GLN A 91 10.53 -22.10 16.06
C GLN A 91 10.79 -21.20 14.84
N GLU A 92 11.95 -21.33 14.19
CA GLU A 92 12.25 -20.58 12.97
C GLU A 92 11.30 -20.95 11.84
N LYS A 93 10.99 -22.24 11.67
CA LYS A 93 10.01 -22.71 10.68
C LYS A 93 8.61 -22.16 10.96
N ASP A 94 8.14 -22.21 12.21
CA ASP A 94 6.83 -21.66 12.61
C ASP A 94 6.77 -20.15 12.36
N THR A 95 7.81 -19.40 12.75
CA THR A 95 7.89 -17.95 12.50
C THR A 95 7.89 -17.63 11.01
N PHE A 96 8.63 -18.38 10.20
CA PHE A 96 8.64 -18.21 8.74
C PHE A 96 7.27 -18.44 8.13
N LEU A 97 6.59 -19.53 8.48
CA LEU A 97 5.25 -19.86 7.98
C LEU A 97 4.23 -18.79 8.37
N ARG A 98 4.27 -18.27 9.60
CA ARG A 98 3.37 -17.21 10.07
C ARG A 98 3.60 -15.91 9.32
N ALA A 99 4.86 -15.51 9.12
CA ALA A 99 5.20 -14.31 8.36
C ALA A 99 4.72 -14.42 6.91
N LEU A 100 4.97 -15.56 6.26
CA LEU A 100 4.53 -15.83 4.89
C LEU A 100 3.01 -15.90 4.76
N ALA A 101 2.32 -16.56 5.69
CA ALA A 101 0.87 -16.68 5.69
C ALA A 101 0.17 -15.32 5.81
N PHE A 102 0.72 -14.42 6.62
CA PHE A 102 0.13 -13.08 6.73
C PHE A 102 0.35 -12.26 5.47
N ALA A 103 1.60 -12.17 4.98
CA ALA A 103 1.92 -11.39 3.79
C ALA A 103 1.07 -11.85 2.58
N SER A 104 1.05 -13.15 2.29
CA SER A 104 0.29 -13.71 1.17
C SER A 104 -1.22 -13.48 1.25
N ASN A 105 -1.80 -13.40 2.45
CA ASN A 105 -3.22 -13.10 2.63
C ASN A 105 -3.52 -11.61 2.46
N LEU A 106 -2.60 -10.73 2.88
CA LEU A 106 -2.81 -9.28 2.86
C LEU A 106 -2.84 -8.73 1.43
N ASP A 107 -1.90 -9.11 0.57
CA ASP A 107 -1.83 -8.64 -0.82
C ASP A 107 -3.09 -9.01 -1.61
N GLY A 108 -3.61 -10.21 -1.40
CA GLY A 108 -4.89 -10.61 -1.99
C GLY A 108 -6.06 -9.70 -1.58
N LEU A 109 -6.07 -9.21 -0.33
CA LEU A 109 -7.05 -8.24 0.13
C LEU A 109 -6.81 -6.85 -0.50
N LEU A 110 -5.55 -6.43 -0.68
CA LEU A 110 -5.18 -5.15 -1.30
C LEU A 110 -5.66 -5.06 -2.75
N VAL A 111 -5.53 -6.12 -3.55
CA VAL A 111 -6.08 -6.16 -4.91
C VAL A 111 -7.56 -5.75 -4.93
N HIS A 112 -8.37 -6.26 -4.00
CA HIS A 112 -9.78 -5.90 -3.89
C HIS A 112 -9.99 -4.46 -3.40
N SER A 113 -9.22 -4.00 -2.39
CA SER A 113 -9.31 -2.63 -1.90
C SER A 113 -9.03 -1.61 -3.00
N LEU A 114 -7.93 -1.81 -3.71
CA LEU A 114 -7.49 -0.91 -4.75
C LEU A 114 -8.46 -0.87 -5.94
N SER A 115 -8.92 -2.04 -6.40
CA SER A 115 -9.77 -2.15 -7.59
C SER A 115 -11.22 -1.75 -7.34
N GLU A 116 -11.77 -2.06 -6.16
CA GLU A 116 -13.20 -1.90 -5.89
C GLU A 116 -13.53 -0.62 -5.09
N ILE A 117 -12.55 -0.06 -4.37
CA ILE A 117 -12.76 1.06 -3.44
C ILE A 117 -11.97 2.29 -3.89
N ILE A 118 -10.65 2.17 -4.02
CA ILE A 118 -9.79 3.32 -4.27
C ILE A 118 -9.91 3.79 -5.71
N LYS A 119 -9.59 2.92 -6.68
CA LYS A 119 -9.56 3.29 -8.10
C LYS A 119 -10.86 3.89 -8.62
N PRO A 120 -12.06 3.42 -8.27
CA PRO A 120 -13.32 3.99 -8.74
C PRO A 120 -13.54 5.45 -8.34
N SER A 121 -12.95 5.92 -7.25
CA SER A 121 -13.10 7.29 -6.74
C SER A 121 -12.06 8.27 -7.30
N ILE A 122 -10.98 7.76 -7.92
CA ILE A 122 -9.92 8.59 -8.50
C ILE A 122 -10.37 9.19 -9.83
N THR A 123 -10.32 10.52 -9.94
CA THR A 123 -10.64 11.27 -11.17
C THR A 123 -9.39 11.77 -11.91
N SER A 124 -8.23 11.78 -11.26
CA SER A 124 -6.94 12.09 -11.90
C SER A 124 -6.47 10.93 -12.78
N PRO A 125 -6.22 11.15 -14.08
CA PRO A 125 -5.72 10.10 -14.97
C PRO A 125 -4.30 9.64 -14.60
N GLU A 126 -3.44 10.53 -14.12
CA GLU A 126 -2.08 10.20 -13.67
C GLU A 126 -2.08 9.28 -12.45
N VAL A 127 -2.93 9.60 -11.46
CA VAL A 127 -3.09 8.77 -10.25
C VAL A 127 -3.75 7.44 -10.62
N SER A 128 -4.74 7.43 -11.52
CA SER A 128 -5.36 6.19 -12.02
C SER A 128 -4.36 5.25 -12.69
N LEU A 129 -3.35 5.78 -13.42
CA LEU A 129 -2.26 4.96 -13.97
C LEU A 129 -1.42 4.31 -12.87
N ALA A 130 -1.03 5.08 -11.84
CA ALA A 130 -0.22 4.59 -10.74
C ALA A 130 -0.97 3.50 -9.95
N ILE A 131 -2.24 3.73 -9.60
CA ILE A 131 -3.09 2.73 -8.92
C ILE A 131 -3.29 1.46 -9.77
N ALA A 132 -3.46 1.60 -11.09
CA ALA A 132 -3.60 0.44 -11.97
C ALA A 132 -2.30 -0.40 -12.01
N ARG A 133 -1.14 0.27 -11.95
CA ARG A 133 0.16 -0.43 -11.88
C ARG A 133 0.34 -1.08 -10.51
N GLN A 134 -0.02 -0.42 -9.42
CA GLN A 134 0.00 -1.02 -8.08
C GLN A 134 -0.86 -2.29 -8.03
N ILE A 135 -2.09 -2.27 -8.55
CA ILE A 135 -2.94 -3.48 -8.61
C ILE A 135 -2.23 -4.64 -9.33
N TYR A 136 -1.47 -4.36 -10.38
CA TYR A 136 -0.67 -5.37 -11.05
C TYR A 136 0.46 -5.89 -10.14
N GLU A 137 1.15 -5.00 -9.42
CA GLU A 137 2.23 -5.38 -8.51
C GLU A 137 1.72 -6.23 -7.34
N GLU A 138 0.54 -5.91 -6.78
CA GLU A 138 -0.10 -6.78 -5.77
C GLU A 138 -0.43 -8.18 -6.34
N CYS A 139 -0.87 -8.27 -7.59
CA CYS A 139 -1.08 -9.57 -8.23
C CYS A 139 0.25 -10.33 -8.43
N LEU A 140 1.34 -9.62 -8.75
CA LEU A 140 2.68 -10.20 -8.85
C LEU A 140 3.17 -10.70 -7.49
N HIS A 141 2.92 -9.94 -6.40
CA HIS A 141 3.26 -10.36 -5.04
C HIS A 141 2.52 -11.64 -4.65
N VAL A 142 1.21 -11.71 -4.90
CA VAL A 142 0.40 -12.92 -4.64
C VAL A 142 0.96 -14.13 -5.38
N ASP A 143 1.31 -14.00 -6.67
CA ASP A 143 1.92 -15.06 -7.47
C ASP A 143 3.30 -15.46 -6.92
N SER A 144 4.10 -14.48 -6.51
CA SER A 144 5.43 -14.68 -5.94
C SER A 144 5.42 -15.52 -4.66
N TYR A 145 4.42 -15.35 -3.80
CA TYR A 145 4.25 -16.20 -2.62
C TYR A 145 3.91 -17.65 -3.03
N SER A 146 3.13 -17.85 -4.08
CA SER A 146 2.87 -19.20 -4.61
C SER A 146 4.14 -19.85 -5.11
N VAL A 147 4.96 -19.12 -5.88
CA VAL A 147 6.27 -19.61 -6.36
C VAL A 147 7.19 -19.94 -5.18
N MET A 148 7.23 -19.10 -4.13
CA MET A 148 8.03 -19.38 -2.91
C MET A 148 7.55 -20.65 -2.21
N ILE A 149 6.26 -20.84 -2.02
CA ILE A 149 5.66 -22.02 -1.39
C ILE A 149 6.05 -23.29 -2.15
N GLU A 150 5.86 -23.30 -3.48
CA GLU A 150 6.16 -24.45 -4.33
C GLU A 150 7.66 -24.73 -4.38
N ALA A 151 8.49 -23.71 -4.55
CA ALA A 151 9.94 -23.88 -4.70
C ALA A 151 10.63 -24.35 -3.42
N VAL A 152 10.17 -23.90 -2.26
CA VAL A 152 10.68 -24.35 -0.95
C VAL A 152 10.13 -25.73 -0.59
N GLY A 153 9.01 -26.14 -1.17
CA GLY A 153 8.32 -27.40 -0.89
C GLY A 153 7.44 -27.35 0.36
N LEU A 154 6.80 -26.19 0.60
CA LEU A 154 5.85 -26.00 1.68
C LEU A 154 4.47 -26.57 1.30
N ASP A 155 3.71 -27.01 2.31
CA ASP A 155 2.29 -27.33 2.08
C ASP A 155 1.50 -26.01 1.94
N PRO A 156 0.80 -25.77 0.81
CA PRO A 156 -0.03 -24.57 0.65
C PRO A 156 -1.08 -24.39 1.75
N GLU A 157 -1.63 -25.48 2.33
CA GLU A 157 -2.58 -25.38 3.43
C GLU A 157 -1.91 -24.93 4.74
N ASP A 158 -0.63 -25.19 4.93
CA ASP A 158 0.12 -24.71 6.11
C ASP A 158 0.37 -23.19 6.03
N VAL A 159 0.37 -22.62 4.83
CA VAL A 159 0.54 -21.19 4.61
C VAL A 159 -0.84 -20.52 4.48
N TYR A 160 -1.55 -20.76 3.37
CA TYR A 160 -2.82 -20.06 3.07
C TYR A 160 -3.93 -20.41 4.06
N GLY A 161 -3.94 -21.64 4.60
CA GLY A 161 -4.93 -22.13 5.55
C GLY A 161 -4.65 -21.76 7.01
N LEU A 162 -3.48 -21.19 7.31
CA LEU A 162 -3.08 -20.93 8.70
C LEU A 162 -4.07 -20.04 9.44
N TYR A 163 -4.66 -19.04 8.80
CA TYR A 163 -5.66 -18.15 9.43
C TYR A 163 -6.89 -18.90 9.98
N ARG A 164 -7.22 -20.09 9.47
CA ARG A 164 -8.31 -20.92 9.99
C ARG A 164 -7.96 -21.63 11.30
N ARG A 165 -6.67 -21.81 11.57
CA ARG A 165 -6.12 -22.52 12.74
C ARG A 165 -5.48 -21.59 13.76
N ASP A 166 -4.99 -20.43 13.32
CA ASP A 166 -4.40 -19.40 14.17
C ASP A 166 -5.36 -18.27 14.44
N LYS A 167 -5.75 -18.12 15.71
CA LYS A 167 -6.75 -17.14 16.15
C LYS A 167 -6.25 -15.69 15.97
N SER A 168 -4.95 -15.44 16.18
CA SER A 168 -4.38 -14.09 16.07
C SER A 168 -4.38 -13.64 14.61
N LEU A 169 -3.96 -14.52 13.71
CA LEU A 169 -3.98 -14.28 12.27
C LEU A 169 -5.40 -14.11 11.73
N TYR A 170 -6.36 -14.94 12.20
CA TYR A 170 -7.77 -14.80 11.83
C TYR A 170 -8.31 -13.41 12.18
N TYR A 171 -8.10 -12.95 13.41
CA TYR A 171 -8.62 -11.65 13.84
C TYR A 171 -7.91 -10.48 13.16
N LYS A 172 -6.61 -10.61 12.88
CA LYS A 172 -5.87 -9.60 12.11
C LYS A 172 -6.44 -9.48 10.70
N ASN A 173 -6.55 -10.58 9.96
CA ASN A 173 -7.13 -10.60 8.61
C ASN A 173 -8.57 -10.07 8.59
N LYS A 174 -9.41 -10.50 9.56
CA LYS A 174 -10.79 -10.02 9.69
C LYS A 174 -10.85 -8.51 9.90
N ARG A 175 -10.00 -7.95 10.76
CA ARG A 175 -9.97 -6.52 11.05
C ARG A 175 -9.48 -5.70 9.86
N VAL A 176 -8.49 -6.22 9.13
CA VAL A 176 -8.05 -5.67 7.85
C VAL A 176 -9.22 -5.61 6.88
N TRP A 177 -9.89 -6.73 6.64
CA TRP A 177 -11.05 -6.84 5.75
C TRP A 177 -12.18 -5.85 6.15
N GLU A 178 -12.57 -5.82 7.43
CA GLU A 178 -13.59 -4.90 7.94
C GLU A 178 -13.22 -3.43 7.72
N SER A 179 -11.95 -3.06 7.89
CA SER A 179 -11.46 -1.69 7.68
C SER A 179 -11.53 -1.27 6.20
N MET A 180 -11.21 -2.19 5.29
CA MET A 180 -11.24 -1.94 3.84
C MET A 180 -12.67 -1.75 3.33
N PHE A 181 -13.59 -2.62 3.74
CA PHE A 181 -14.93 -2.67 3.18
C PHE A 181 -15.96 -1.79 3.89
N LYS A 182 -15.56 -1.01 4.89
CA LYS A 182 -16.43 -0.01 5.54
C LYS A 182 -17.14 0.92 4.57
N ILE A 183 -16.47 1.32 3.51
CA ILE A 183 -16.98 2.28 2.54
C ILE A 183 -17.71 1.63 1.37
N LYS A 184 -17.67 0.31 1.24
CA LYS A 184 -18.36 -0.41 0.17
C LYS A 184 -19.87 -0.41 0.42
N ARG A 185 -20.53 0.67 0.05
CA ARG A 185 -21.98 0.84 0.13
C ARG A 185 -22.54 1.36 -1.19
N HIS A 186 -23.81 1.10 -1.42
CA HIS A 186 -24.46 1.34 -2.71
C HIS A 186 -24.48 2.82 -3.18
N ASN A 187 -24.40 3.78 -2.25
CA ASN A 187 -24.51 5.21 -2.52
C ASN A 187 -23.25 6.00 -2.11
N PHE A 188 -22.07 5.40 -2.23
CA PHE A 188 -20.82 6.09 -1.94
C PHE A 188 -20.49 7.07 -3.07
N ASP A 189 -20.35 8.35 -2.73
CA ASP A 189 -20.01 9.41 -3.68
C ASP A 189 -19.12 10.47 -3.01
N THR A 190 -17.89 10.59 -3.47
CA THR A 190 -16.91 11.55 -2.94
C THR A 190 -17.30 13.02 -3.13
N GLN A 191 -18.31 13.33 -3.93
CA GLN A 191 -18.90 14.69 -3.99
C GLN A 191 -19.62 15.05 -2.68
N ASN A 192 -20.05 14.04 -1.91
CA ASN A 192 -20.52 14.24 -0.56
C ASN A 192 -19.32 14.41 0.38
N THR A 193 -19.30 15.47 1.19
CA THR A 193 -18.18 15.80 2.09
C THR A 193 -17.85 14.67 3.08
N GLU A 194 -18.87 13.99 3.63
CA GLU A 194 -18.63 12.89 4.57
C GLU A 194 -18.08 11.65 3.86
N ASP A 195 -18.51 11.39 2.63
CA ASP A 195 -17.94 10.30 1.82
C ASP A 195 -16.52 10.63 1.36
N ALA A 196 -16.20 11.90 1.05
CA ALA A 196 -14.83 12.33 0.76
C ALA A 196 -13.90 12.17 1.98
N LYS A 197 -14.39 12.44 3.20
CA LYS A 197 -13.63 12.15 4.44
C LYS A 197 -13.44 10.64 4.65
N LEU A 198 -14.46 9.82 4.39
CA LEU A 198 -14.33 8.36 4.42
C LEU A 198 -13.34 7.85 3.37
N PHE A 199 -13.27 8.48 2.19
CA PHE A 199 -12.26 8.16 1.19
C PHE A 199 -10.84 8.46 1.68
N LEU A 200 -10.62 9.61 2.35
CA LEU A 200 -9.34 9.91 3.00
C LEU A 200 -9.00 8.87 4.08
N GLU A 201 -9.98 8.42 4.87
CA GLU A 201 -9.79 7.33 5.83
C GLU A 201 -9.39 6.03 5.11
N ALA A 202 -9.99 5.71 3.97
CA ALA A 202 -9.61 4.55 3.16
C ALA A 202 -8.20 4.66 2.57
N CYS A 203 -7.79 5.84 2.12
CA CYS A 203 -6.41 6.08 1.68
C CYS A 203 -5.41 5.88 2.83
N THR A 204 -5.75 6.34 4.05
CA THR A 204 -4.94 6.10 5.24
C THR A 204 -4.90 4.63 5.62
N THR A 205 -6.00 3.90 5.43
CA THR A 205 -6.05 2.45 5.65
C THR A 205 -5.11 1.71 4.69
N ASN A 206 -5.10 2.08 3.40
CA ASN A 206 -4.13 1.52 2.45
C ASN A 206 -2.69 1.90 2.82
N LEU A 207 -2.41 3.15 3.22
CA LEU A 207 -1.09 3.55 3.75
C LEU A 207 -0.66 2.71 4.96
N ILE A 208 -1.59 2.31 5.83
CA ILE A 208 -1.32 1.42 6.97
C ILE A 208 -0.95 0.01 6.47
N PHE A 209 -1.66 -0.51 5.48
CA PHE A 209 -1.38 -1.83 4.93
C PHE A 209 0.01 -1.88 4.30
N GLU A 210 0.31 -0.98 3.38
CA GLU A 210 1.57 -0.88 2.67
C GLU A 210 2.74 -0.49 3.60
N GLY A 211 2.47 0.35 4.58
CA GLY A 211 3.49 1.03 5.35
C GLY A 211 3.69 0.55 6.79
N ILE A 212 2.85 -0.35 7.32
CA ILE A 212 2.93 -0.84 8.70
C ILE A 212 2.78 -2.36 8.76
N PHE A 213 1.73 -2.93 8.16
CA PHE A 213 1.36 -4.32 8.39
C PHE A 213 2.29 -5.37 7.78
N PHE A 214 3.10 -5.01 6.78
CA PHE A 214 4.13 -5.90 6.23
C PHE A 214 5.42 -5.88 7.05
N PHE A 215 5.65 -4.86 7.87
CA PHE A 215 6.99 -4.58 8.40
C PHE A 215 7.47 -5.59 9.43
N SER A 216 6.58 -6.23 10.22
CA SER A 216 6.99 -7.35 11.08
C SER A 216 7.41 -8.56 10.25
N ALA A 217 6.68 -8.87 9.17
CA ALA A 217 7.03 -9.97 8.28
C ALA A 217 8.36 -9.70 7.55
N PHE A 218 8.53 -8.52 6.98
CA PHE A 218 9.78 -8.13 6.30
C PHE A 218 10.98 -8.19 7.24
N LEU A 219 10.83 -7.71 8.48
CA LEU A 219 11.85 -7.81 9.51
C LEU A 219 12.28 -9.27 9.74
N VAL A 220 11.32 -10.20 9.79
CA VAL A 220 11.60 -11.64 9.96
C VAL A 220 12.43 -12.16 8.78
N PHE A 221 12.01 -11.92 7.54
CA PHE A 221 12.72 -12.40 6.34
C PHE A 221 14.13 -11.81 6.23
N TYR A 222 14.29 -10.51 6.48
CA TYR A 222 15.62 -9.86 6.49
C TYR A 222 16.51 -10.41 7.57
N ASN A 223 15.96 -10.71 8.74
CA ASN A 223 16.70 -11.30 9.83
C ASN A 223 17.17 -12.73 9.51
N PHE A 224 16.34 -13.53 8.84
CA PHE A 224 16.79 -14.83 8.30
C PHE A 224 17.97 -14.63 7.34
N GLY A 225 17.86 -13.72 6.37
CA GLY A 225 18.92 -13.42 5.42
C GLY A 225 20.22 -12.97 6.09
N ARG A 226 20.14 -12.12 7.12
CA ARG A 226 21.28 -11.69 7.95
C ARG A 226 22.02 -12.86 8.59
N HIS A 227 21.29 -13.90 8.99
CA HIS A 227 21.83 -15.13 9.55
C HIS A 227 22.14 -16.19 8.48
N LYS A 228 22.21 -15.82 7.19
CA LYS A 228 22.47 -16.70 6.05
C LYS A 228 21.47 -17.85 5.90
N LYS A 229 20.24 -17.60 6.35
CA LYS A 229 19.10 -18.52 6.24
C LYS A 229 18.12 -18.00 5.20
N MET A 230 17.47 -18.90 4.47
CA MET A 230 16.41 -18.61 3.49
C MET A 230 16.76 -17.45 2.53
N PRO A 231 17.90 -17.53 1.79
CA PRO A 231 18.38 -16.41 0.99
C PRO A 231 17.45 -16.04 -0.18
N GLY A 232 16.81 -17.01 -0.83
CA GLY A 232 15.86 -16.78 -1.89
C GLY A 232 14.60 -16.08 -1.37
N SER A 233 14.04 -16.56 -0.27
CA SER A 233 12.89 -15.92 0.38
C SER A 233 13.20 -14.48 0.79
N LYS A 234 14.39 -14.21 1.35
CA LYS A 234 14.85 -12.86 1.67
C LYS A 234 14.94 -11.98 0.41
N GLU A 235 15.45 -12.51 -0.70
CA GLU A 235 15.60 -11.78 -1.96
C GLU A 235 14.21 -11.46 -2.58
N MET A 236 13.28 -12.42 -2.58
CA MET A 236 11.90 -12.19 -3.01
C MET A 236 11.25 -11.05 -2.22
N ILE A 237 11.39 -11.08 -0.90
CA ILE A 237 10.85 -10.01 -0.04
C ILE A 237 11.54 -8.67 -0.29
N GLN A 238 12.80 -8.63 -0.72
CA GLN A 238 13.44 -7.38 -1.12
C GLN A 238 12.80 -6.76 -2.36
N PHE A 239 12.42 -7.58 -3.35
CA PHE A 239 11.69 -7.08 -4.52
C PHE A 239 10.31 -6.56 -4.13
N ILE A 240 9.56 -7.31 -3.34
CA ILE A 240 8.26 -6.89 -2.83
C ILE A 240 8.38 -5.59 -2.03
N ASN A 241 9.25 -5.52 -1.02
CA ASN A 241 9.42 -4.31 -0.20
C ASN A 241 9.82 -3.07 -1.00
N ARG A 242 10.56 -3.23 -2.09
CA ARG A 242 10.88 -2.13 -3.00
C ARG A 242 9.63 -1.58 -3.69
N ASP A 243 8.71 -2.44 -4.07
CA ASP A 243 7.43 -2.04 -4.66
C ASP A 243 6.54 -1.39 -3.59
N GLU A 244 6.50 -1.93 -2.35
CA GLU A 244 5.76 -1.35 -1.23
C GLU A 244 6.24 0.06 -0.86
N ASP A 245 7.52 0.36 -0.98
CA ASP A 245 8.03 1.71 -0.78
C ASP A 245 7.41 2.71 -1.77
N LEU A 246 7.15 2.32 -3.02
CA LEU A 246 6.46 3.14 -4.02
C LEU A 246 4.96 3.22 -3.74
N HIS A 247 4.33 2.14 -3.24
CA HIS A 247 2.93 2.12 -2.83
C HIS A 247 2.69 3.08 -1.65
N VAL A 248 3.56 3.06 -0.64
CA VAL A 248 3.56 4.03 0.47
C VAL A 248 3.68 5.45 -0.06
N GLN A 249 4.64 5.73 -0.95
CA GLN A 249 4.82 7.05 -1.54
C GLN A 249 3.56 7.50 -2.30
N LEU A 250 2.93 6.59 -3.04
CA LEU A 250 1.69 6.87 -3.78
C LEU A 250 0.57 7.32 -2.83
N PHE A 251 0.31 6.59 -1.75
CA PHE A 251 -0.74 6.94 -0.81
C PHE A 251 -0.43 8.19 0.01
N VAL A 252 0.81 8.41 0.42
CA VAL A 252 1.25 9.66 1.06
C VAL A 252 0.98 10.86 0.15
N ASN A 253 1.33 10.75 -1.14
CA ASN A 253 1.10 11.83 -2.09
C ASN A 253 -0.40 12.04 -2.38
N ILE A 254 -1.19 10.97 -2.51
CA ILE A 254 -2.66 11.07 -2.67
C ILE A 254 -3.27 11.84 -1.50
N ILE A 255 -2.96 11.45 -0.26
CA ILE A 255 -3.48 12.11 0.94
C ILE A 255 -3.06 13.58 0.98
N ASN A 256 -1.79 13.88 0.78
CA ASN A 256 -1.27 15.25 0.82
C ASN A 256 -1.85 16.12 -0.32
N GLU A 257 -2.04 15.56 -1.50
CA GLU A 257 -2.63 16.28 -2.62
C GLU A 257 -4.13 16.58 -2.38
N ILE A 258 -4.91 15.62 -1.86
CA ILE A 258 -6.33 15.85 -1.50
C ILE A 258 -6.40 16.96 -0.43
N LYS A 259 -5.54 16.95 0.58
CA LYS A 259 -5.44 18.03 1.59
C LYS A 259 -5.18 19.39 0.96
N ARG A 260 -4.35 19.45 -0.08
CA ARG A 260 -4.02 20.69 -0.79
C ARG A 260 -5.17 21.16 -1.69
N GLU A 261 -5.85 20.23 -2.35
CA GLU A 261 -6.94 20.54 -3.30
C GLU A 261 -8.27 20.83 -2.61
N GLN A 262 -8.53 20.20 -1.45
CA GLN A 262 -9.77 20.26 -0.69
C GLN A 262 -9.45 20.38 0.82
N PRO A 263 -8.87 21.50 1.27
CA PRO A 263 -8.40 21.66 2.65
C PRO A 263 -9.51 21.58 3.70
N GLU A 264 -10.76 21.80 3.31
CA GLU A 264 -11.95 21.66 4.15
C GLU A 264 -12.20 20.21 4.61
N LEU A 265 -11.63 19.24 3.93
CA LEU A 265 -11.71 17.83 4.32
C LEU A 265 -10.75 17.50 5.48
N TRP A 266 -9.64 18.25 5.63
CA TRP A 266 -8.58 17.98 6.62
C TRP A 266 -8.89 18.63 7.97
N THR A 267 -10.08 18.36 8.52
CA THR A 267 -10.51 18.88 9.83
C THR A 267 -9.73 18.23 10.97
N GLN A 268 -9.73 18.87 12.15
CA GLN A 268 -9.09 18.29 13.34
C GLN A 268 -9.65 16.90 13.65
N ALA A 269 -10.96 16.69 13.53
CA ALA A 269 -11.59 15.39 13.77
C ALA A 269 -11.07 14.29 12.79
N VAL A 270 -10.82 14.64 11.52
CA VAL A 270 -10.23 13.73 10.53
C VAL A 270 -8.77 13.43 10.89
N GLN A 271 -7.99 14.44 11.28
CA GLN A 271 -6.60 14.28 11.72
C GLN A 271 -6.50 13.35 12.95
N ASP A 272 -7.32 13.59 13.96
CA ASP A 272 -7.37 12.78 15.18
C ASP A 272 -7.73 11.32 14.85
N LYS A 273 -8.71 11.12 13.96
CA LYS A 273 -9.14 9.81 13.52
C LYS A 273 -8.03 9.06 12.78
N MET A 274 -7.33 9.71 11.87
CA MET A 274 -6.23 9.10 11.11
C MET A 274 -5.04 8.78 12.02
N ALA A 275 -4.69 9.70 12.94
CA ALA A 275 -3.65 9.45 13.93
C ALA A 275 -3.99 8.22 14.78
N GLN A 276 -5.24 8.12 15.28
CA GLN A 276 -5.69 6.99 16.07
C GLN A 276 -5.66 5.68 15.26
N ASN A 277 -6.07 5.68 13.99
CA ASN A 277 -6.02 4.50 13.13
C ASN A 277 -4.58 3.98 12.97
N ILE A 278 -3.59 4.88 12.82
CA ILE A 278 -2.17 4.51 12.74
C ILE A 278 -1.67 3.97 14.09
N VAL A 279 -2.04 4.59 15.20
CA VAL A 279 -1.66 4.11 16.55
C VAL A 279 -2.24 2.72 16.81
N ASP A 280 -3.51 2.49 16.47
CA ASP A 280 -4.17 1.19 16.60
C ASP A 280 -3.50 0.12 15.70
N ALA A 281 -3.09 0.52 14.50
CA ALA A 281 -2.38 -0.36 13.57
C ALA A 281 -1.00 -0.77 14.11
N VAL A 282 -0.24 0.16 14.67
CA VAL A 282 1.04 -0.10 15.33
C VAL A 282 0.88 -1.12 16.45
N GLN A 283 -0.14 -0.94 17.30
CA GLN A 283 -0.41 -1.88 18.38
C GLN A 283 -0.79 -3.28 17.86
N MET A 284 -1.63 -3.34 16.84
CA MET A 284 -2.08 -4.60 16.23
C MET A 284 -0.91 -5.33 15.54
N GLU A 285 -0.05 -4.59 14.83
CA GLU A 285 1.14 -5.16 14.19
C GLU A 285 2.11 -5.71 15.22
N TYR A 286 2.35 -4.98 16.31
CA TYR A 286 3.18 -5.43 17.42
C TYR A 286 2.64 -6.73 18.07
N GLU A 287 1.35 -6.78 18.40
CA GLU A 287 0.72 -7.96 19.01
C GLU A 287 0.84 -9.19 18.12
N TRP A 288 0.61 -9.01 16.82
CA TRP A 288 0.74 -10.09 15.85
C TRP A 288 2.21 -10.53 15.69
N GLY A 289 3.12 -9.59 15.56
CA GLY A 289 4.55 -9.86 15.47
C GLY A 289 5.08 -10.63 16.69
N CYS A 290 4.64 -10.27 17.91
CA CYS A 290 4.94 -11.03 19.11
C CYS A 290 4.41 -12.47 19.05
N SER A 291 3.21 -12.68 18.48
CA SER A 291 2.68 -14.03 18.29
C SER A 291 3.51 -14.88 17.32
N CYS A 292 4.21 -14.23 16.39
CA CYS A 292 5.11 -14.89 15.43
C CYS A 292 6.45 -15.26 16.04
N ILE A 293 7.08 -14.33 16.78
CA ILE A 293 8.45 -14.51 17.29
C ILE A 293 8.51 -15.19 18.67
N GLY A 294 7.37 -15.31 19.39
CA GLY A 294 7.33 -15.81 20.77
C GLY A 294 8.20 -14.97 21.71
N ASP A 295 9.04 -15.62 22.49
CA ASP A 295 9.99 -14.96 23.40
C ASP A 295 11.16 -14.27 22.67
N GLY A 296 11.27 -14.47 21.37
CA GLY A 296 12.28 -13.86 20.49
C GLY A 296 12.88 -14.84 19.49
N ILE A 297 13.41 -14.31 18.38
CA ILE A 297 14.04 -15.09 17.33
C ILE A 297 15.27 -14.37 16.75
N LEU A 298 16.39 -15.05 16.69
CA LEU A 298 17.61 -14.55 16.03
C LEU A 298 17.98 -13.11 16.43
N GLY A 299 17.82 -12.75 17.71
CA GLY A 299 18.12 -11.42 18.25
C GLY A 299 17.01 -10.38 18.12
N ILE A 300 15.87 -10.71 17.52
CA ILE A 300 14.65 -9.90 17.63
C ILE A 300 13.92 -10.31 18.90
N THR A 301 13.61 -9.35 19.75
CA THR A 301 12.82 -9.53 20.98
C THR A 301 11.50 -8.76 20.90
N PRO A 302 10.50 -9.08 21.73
CA PRO A 302 9.26 -8.28 21.80
C PRO A 302 9.53 -6.78 22.00
N ASP A 303 10.51 -6.40 22.84
CA ASP A 303 10.83 -5.00 23.10
C ASP A 303 11.41 -4.30 21.86
N THR A 304 12.38 -4.92 21.19
CA THR A 304 12.97 -4.34 19.98
C THR A 304 11.99 -4.34 18.82
N LEU A 305 11.12 -5.33 18.71
CA LEU A 305 10.02 -5.31 17.74
C LEU A 305 9.07 -4.14 17.99
N LYS A 306 8.69 -3.90 19.26
CA LYS A 306 7.84 -2.77 19.64
C LYS A 306 8.44 -1.43 19.21
N GLU A 307 9.71 -1.20 19.54
CA GLU A 307 10.42 0.02 19.15
C GLU A 307 10.44 0.21 17.64
N TYR A 308 10.66 -0.88 16.89
CA TYR A 308 10.68 -0.84 15.43
C TYR A 308 9.34 -0.47 14.83
N ILE A 309 8.26 -1.14 15.22
CA ILE A 309 6.93 -0.85 14.67
C ILE A 309 6.44 0.55 15.09
N GLN A 310 6.78 1.01 16.29
CA GLN A 310 6.52 2.38 16.74
C GLN A 310 7.30 3.40 15.90
N PHE A 311 8.56 3.12 15.57
CA PHE A 311 9.37 3.96 14.68
C PHE A 311 8.72 4.06 13.30
N ILE A 312 8.29 2.94 12.71
CA ILE A 312 7.57 2.91 11.42
C ILE A 312 6.27 3.72 11.50
N GLY A 313 5.49 3.58 12.57
CA GLY A 313 4.26 4.37 12.79
C GLY A 313 4.52 5.87 12.78
N ASP A 314 5.57 6.33 13.47
CA ASP A 314 5.97 7.74 13.48
C ASP A 314 6.39 8.25 12.09
N LEU A 315 7.03 7.42 11.27
CA LEU A 315 7.33 7.77 9.88
C LEU A 315 6.05 7.99 9.07
N ARG A 316 5.03 7.14 9.22
CA ARG A 316 3.76 7.27 8.49
C ARG A 316 2.95 8.47 8.96
N LEU A 317 2.90 8.73 10.27
CA LEU A 317 2.28 9.94 10.82
C LEU A 317 2.89 11.21 10.23
N THR A 318 4.22 11.33 10.29
CA THR A 318 4.91 12.53 9.80
C THR A 318 4.79 12.70 8.29
N ALA A 319 4.77 11.62 7.50
CA ALA A 319 4.63 11.68 6.05
C ALA A 319 3.31 12.31 5.59
N ILE A 320 2.24 12.16 6.37
CA ILE A 320 0.94 12.80 6.10
C ILE A 320 0.69 14.08 6.91
N GLY A 321 1.75 14.62 7.56
CA GLY A 321 1.72 15.90 8.29
C GLY A 321 1.07 15.82 9.67
N LEU A 322 1.04 14.65 10.30
CA LEU A 322 0.59 14.44 11.68
C LEU A 322 1.80 14.41 12.63
N PRO A 323 1.64 14.78 13.90
CA PRO A 323 2.73 14.75 14.87
C PRO A 323 3.13 13.30 15.20
N LYS A 324 4.41 13.09 15.52
CA LYS A 324 4.89 11.83 16.10
C LYS A 324 4.19 11.55 17.43
N VAL A 325 3.90 10.28 17.67
CA VAL A 325 3.26 9.80 18.90
C VAL A 325 4.26 9.06 19.80
N PHE A 326 5.10 8.22 19.22
CA PHE A 326 5.95 7.28 19.96
C PHE A 326 7.34 7.83 20.23
N ASN A 327 7.90 8.62 19.32
CA ASN A 327 9.24 9.21 19.40
C ASN A 327 10.37 8.19 19.58
N THR A 328 10.20 6.99 19.03
CA THR A 328 11.20 5.93 19.05
C THR A 328 12.23 6.08 17.93
N LYS A 329 13.36 5.37 18.05
CA LYS A 329 14.39 5.28 17.01
C LYS A 329 14.38 3.87 16.40
N ASN A 330 14.92 3.74 15.19
CA ASN A 330 15.09 2.44 14.56
C ASN A 330 16.09 1.59 15.38
N PRO A 331 15.66 0.47 16.01
CA PRO A 331 16.54 -0.41 16.76
C PRO A 331 17.33 -1.37 15.84
N PHE A 332 17.00 -1.42 14.55
CA PHE A 332 17.58 -2.31 13.56
C PHE A 332 18.22 -1.53 12.39
N PRO A 333 19.28 -0.73 12.61
CA PRO A 333 19.90 0.05 11.54
C PRO A 333 20.47 -0.82 10.40
N TRP A 334 20.69 -2.10 10.66
CA TRP A 334 21.14 -3.05 9.64
C TRP A 334 20.06 -3.34 8.56
N ILE A 335 18.78 -3.02 8.79
CA ILE A 335 17.74 -3.15 7.77
C ILE A 335 18.05 -2.29 6.57
N ASP A 336 18.66 -1.13 6.78
CA ASP A 336 19.05 -0.22 5.71
C ASP A 336 19.97 -0.89 4.68
N GLU A 337 20.78 -1.87 5.08
CA GLU A 337 21.62 -2.64 4.16
C GLU A 337 20.82 -3.46 3.15
N PHE A 338 19.58 -3.86 3.51
CA PHE A 338 18.68 -4.61 2.64
C PHE A 338 17.74 -3.72 1.83
N THR A 339 17.51 -2.50 2.27
CA THR A 339 16.58 -1.55 1.64
C THR A 339 17.29 -0.47 0.82
N GLN A 340 18.53 -0.06 1.16
CA GLN A 340 19.27 1.01 0.47
C GLN A 340 19.66 0.68 -0.97
N GLY A 341 19.74 -0.58 -1.36
CA GLY A 341 19.94 -0.97 -2.78
C GLY A 341 18.75 -0.58 -3.68
N ASN A 342 17.64 -0.19 -3.10
CA ASN A 342 16.37 0.09 -3.76
C ASN A 342 15.97 1.57 -3.72
N MET A 343 16.63 2.38 -2.88
CA MET A 343 16.37 3.81 -2.80
C MET A 343 17.17 4.54 -3.88
N ILE A 344 16.53 4.84 -5.00
CA ILE A 344 16.86 6.08 -5.71
C ILE A 344 16.67 7.16 -4.64
N GLU A 345 17.77 7.84 -4.24
CA GLU A 345 17.77 8.88 -3.21
C GLU A 345 16.65 9.88 -3.44
N VAL A 346 15.52 9.64 -2.83
CA VAL A 346 14.55 10.68 -2.56
C VAL A 346 14.65 10.94 -1.07
N ASN A 347 15.46 11.94 -0.72
CA ASN A 347 15.40 12.57 0.59
C ASN A 347 14.00 13.16 0.79
N PHE A 348 13.07 12.28 1.15
CA PHE A 348 11.64 12.58 1.30
C PHE A 348 11.38 13.60 2.44
N PHE A 349 12.36 13.79 3.33
CA PHE A 349 12.26 14.68 4.48
C PHE A 349 12.95 16.05 4.29
N GLU A 350 13.71 16.25 3.21
CA GLU A 350 14.40 17.52 2.90
C GLU A 350 13.99 18.13 1.55
N GLY A 351 12.93 17.64 0.94
CA GLY A 351 12.43 18.11 -0.35
C GLY A 351 11.84 19.51 -0.30
N THR A 352 12.70 20.52 -0.25
CA THR A 352 12.38 21.82 -0.84
C THR A 352 12.10 21.59 -2.32
N VAL A 353 10.89 21.97 -2.75
CA VAL A 353 10.48 21.99 -4.15
C VAL A 353 11.57 22.67 -4.98
N ARG A 354 12.38 21.88 -5.69
CA ARG A 354 13.22 22.42 -6.75
C ARG A 354 12.32 22.62 -7.96
N GLU A 355 12.14 23.88 -8.34
CA GLU A 355 11.49 24.27 -9.58
C GLU A 355 12.06 23.45 -10.75
N TYR A 356 11.20 22.72 -11.43
CA TYR A 356 11.53 22.04 -12.67
C TYR A 356 11.78 23.10 -13.75
N GLN A 357 13.03 23.30 -14.13
CA GLN A 357 13.34 23.91 -15.40
C GLN A 357 12.98 22.91 -16.50
N THR A 358 11.95 23.23 -17.26
CA THR A 358 11.60 22.55 -18.50
C THR A 358 12.73 22.71 -19.50
N GLY A 359 13.60 21.70 -19.59
CA GLY A 359 14.55 21.57 -20.69
C GLY A 359 13.79 21.33 -21.99
N SER A 360 13.90 22.26 -22.93
CA SER A 360 13.44 22.12 -24.30
C SER A 360 14.06 20.88 -24.94
N LEU A 361 13.23 19.97 -25.42
CA LEU A 361 13.64 18.96 -26.39
C LEU A 361 13.76 19.68 -27.75
N GLU A 362 14.99 19.91 -28.19
CA GLU A 362 15.31 20.20 -29.61
C GLU A 362 15.41 18.85 -30.35
N TRP A 363 14.72 18.78 -31.50
CA TRP A 363 14.75 17.66 -32.46
C TRP A 363 15.92 17.80 -33.41
#